data_6153da1c54594d007de8d08356f1f4a1
#
_entry.id   6153da1c54594d007de8d08356f1f4a1
#
_cell.length_a   1.000
_cell.length_b   1.000
_cell.length_c   1.000
_cell.angle_alpha   90.00
_cell.angle_beta   90.00
_cell.angle_gamma   90.00
#
_symmetry.space_group_name_H-M   'P 1'
#
loop_
_entity.id
_entity.type
_entity.pdbx_description
1 polymer ?
#
loop_
_entity_poly.entity_id
_entity_poly.type
_entity_poly.pdbx_seq_one_letter_code
_entity_poly.pdbx_strand_id
1 'polypeptide(L)'
;DARNLNFIESDVYDIVLLLGPMYHLYNDEDKHNAISEAVRVCKAGGIIFAAYCNNDTTMHQLFVQHKLFDYLDCIDNQFHAISKPELVFELYRKEDVDRIMSGFDVYRLHYVGADMLSNCFDEAFDEMTDEEFNLYMKYHYAICEREDMIGLSFHMLDIFRKE
;
A
#
# COMPACT_ATOMS: atom_id res chain seq x y z
N ASP A 1 5.75 -18.07 2.21
CA ASP A 1 5.13 -17.37 1.08
C ASP A 1 3.72 -16.94 1.49
N ALA A 2 3.38 -15.66 1.33
CA ALA A 2 2.09 -15.11 1.76
C ALA A 2 0.88 -15.75 1.04
N ARG A 3 1.09 -16.32 -0.16
CA ARG A 3 0.04 -16.98 -0.96
C ARG A 3 -0.34 -18.36 -0.45
N ASN A 4 0.46 -18.92 0.45
CA ASN A 4 0.24 -20.27 1.00
C ASN A 4 0.83 -20.37 2.41
N LEU A 5 -0.04 -20.31 3.40
CA LEU A 5 0.27 -20.45 4.82
C LEU A 5 -0.33 -21.74 5.41
N ASN A 6 -0.40 -22.83 4.63
CA ASN A 6 -1.03 -24.11 5.03
C ASN A 6 -0.46 -24.72 6.32
N PHE A 7 0.73 -24.29 6.74
CA PHE A 7 1.36 -24.69 8.00
C PHE A 7 0.82 -23.92 9.22
N ILE A 8 -0.06 -22.94 9.01
CA ILE A 8 -0.74 -22.17 10.06
C ILE A 8 -2.22 -22.53 10.03
N GLU A 9 -2.78 -22.82 11.19
CA GLU A 9 -4.22 -23.05 11.34
C GLU A 9 -5.03 -21.78 11.08
N SER A 10 -6.33 -21.93 10.77
CA SER A 10 -7.24 -20.81 10.62
C SER A 10 -7.57 -20.18 11.97
N ASP A 11 -7.88 -18.88 11.98
CA ASP A 11 -8.39 -18.15 13.16
C ASP A 11 -7.42 -18.17 14.37
N VAL A 12 -6.12 -18.01 14.12
CA VAL A 12 -5.08 -18.08 15.15
C VAL A 12 -4.65 -16.71 15.65
N TYR A 13 -4.60 -15.70 14.76
CA TYR A 13 -4.00 -14.40 15.07
C TYR A 13 -5.05 -13.30 15.28
N ASP A 14 -4.85 -12.47 16.28
CA ASP A 14 -5.65 -11.26 16.52
C ASP A 14 -5.24 -10.12 15.60
N ILE A 15 -3.94 -10.12 15.15
CA ILE A 15 -3.38 -9.13 14.22
C ILE A 15 -2.57 -9.86 13.17
N VAL A 16 -2.76 -9.49 11.89
CA VAL A 16 -2.02 -9.99 10.74
C VAL A 16 -1.39 -8.82 9.99
N LEU A 17 -0.09 -8.92 9.68
CA LEU A 17 0.66 -7.91 8.94
C LEU A 17 1.04 -8.43 7.55
N LEU A 18 0.48 -7.84 6.52
CA LEU A 18 0.76 -8.11 5.09
C LEU A 18 1.51 -6.90 4.49
N LEU A 19 2.71 -6.61 5.06
CA LEU A 19 3.48 -5.41 4.78
C LEU A 19 4.61 -5.69 3.77
N GLY A 20 4.29 -6.07 2.55
CA GLY A 20 5.30 -6.37 1.52
C GLY A 20 4.75 -7.16 0.36
N PRO A 21 4.05 -8.26 0.59
CA PRO A 21 3.65 -9.16 -0.49
C PRO A 21 2.88 -8.48 -1.63
N MET A 22 1.95 -7.57 -1.31
CA MET A 22 1.04 -7.01 -2.31
C MET A 22 1.77 -6.27 -3.44
N TYR A 23 2.84 -5.57 -3.17
CA TYR A 23 3.59 -4.88 -4.22
C TYR A 23 4.67 -5.74 -4.91
N HIS A 24 4.66 -7.07 -4.66
CA HIS A 24 5.47 -8.07 -5.36
C HIS A 24 4.63 -9.17 -6.02
N LEU A 25 3.32 -9.00 -6.09
CA LEU A 25 2.40 -9.94 -6.72
C LEU A 25 1.75 -9.27 -7.94
N TYR A 26 2.05 -9.78 -9.14
CA TYR A 26 1.73 -9.13 -10.40
C TYR A 26 0.47 -9.68 -11.11
N ASN A 27 -0.12 -10.76 -10.60
CA ASN A 27 -1.37 -11.31 -11.14
C ASN A 27 -2.46 -11.37 -10.07
N ASP A 28 -3.72 -11.31 -10.52
CA ASP A 28 -4.87 -11.23 -9.62
C ASP A 28 -5.05 -12.48 -8.75
N GLU A 29 -4.68 -13.67 -9.26
CA GLU A 29 -4.76 -14.92 -8.50
C GLU A 29 -3.82 -14.91 -7.28
N ASP A 30 -2.57 -14.50 -7.48
CA ASP A 30 -1.59 -14.40 -6.38
C ASP A 30 -1.99 -13.35 -5.35
N LYS A 31 -2.50 -12.19 -5.80
CA LYS A 31 -3.03 -11.13 -4.91
C LYS A 31 -4.19 -11.65 -4.07
N HIS A 32 -5.16 -12.32 -4.73
CA HIS A 32 -6.30 -12.92 -4.06
C HIS A 32 -5.86 -13.99 -3.04
N ASN A 33 -4.92 -14.87 -3.40
CA ASN A 33 -4.42 -15.91 -2.51
C ASN A 33 -3.74 -15.31 -1.27
N ALA A 34 -2.93 -14.26 -1.42
CA ALA A 34 -2.25 -13.61 -0.29
C ALA A 34 -3.24 -12.97 0.69
N ILE A 35 -4.26 -12.27 0.19
CA ILE A 35 -5.33 -11.71 1.05
C ILE A 35 -6.17 -12.82 1.67
N SER A 36 -6.54 -13.87 0.91
CA SER A 36 -7.29 -15.02 1.43
C SER A 36 -6.58 -15.68 2.61
N GLU A 37 -5.28 -15.91 2.49
CA GLU A 37 -4.49 -16.49 3.58
C GLU A 37 -4.40 -15.56 4.79
N ALA A 38 -4.21 -14.25 4.57
CA ALA A 38 -4.22 -13.27 5.66
C ALA A 38 -5.57 -13.26 6.40
N VAL A 39 -6.69 -13.29 5.66
CA VAL A 39 -8.04 -13.37 6.22
C VAL A 39 -8.26 -14.70 6.93
N ARG A 40 -7.81 -15.83 6.36
CA ARG A 40 -7.97 -17.16 6.92
C ARG A 40 -7.27 -17.30 8.27
N VAL A 41 -6.02 -16.86 8.39
CA VAL A 41 -5.25 -17.01 9.66
C VAL A 41 -5.64 -15.97 10.71
N CYS A 42 -6.29 -14.88 10.32
CA CYS A 42 -6.84 -13.88 11.23
C CYS A 42 -8.11 -14.41 11.89
N LYS A 43 -8.28 -14.18 13.18
CA LYS A 43 -9.52 -14.48 13.92
C LYS A 43 -10.69 -13.61 13.47
N ALA A 44 -11.91 -14.07 13.63
CA ALA A 44 -13.08 -13.21 13.53
C ALA A 44 -12.95 -12.02 14.50
N GLY A 45 -13.21 -10.81 14.00
CA GLY A 45 -12.97 -9.55 14.73
C GLY A 45 -11.52 -9.10 14.82
N GLY A 46 -10.56 -9.90 14.34
CA GLY A 46 -9.14 -9.54 14.28
C GLY A 46 -8.85 -8.51 13.18
N ILE A 47 -7.66 -7.91 13.23
CA ILE A 47 -7.27 -6.79 12.38
C ILE A 47 -6.14 -7.19 11.44
N ILE A 48 -6.27 -6.80 10.18
CA ILE A 48 -5.28 -7.06 9.12
C ILE A 48 -4.79 -5.72 8.58
N PHE A 49 -3.48 -5.61 8.42
CA PHE A 49 -2.78 -4.47 7.84
C PHE A 49 -2.18 -4.90 6.50
N ALA A 50 -2.60 -4.29 5.40
CA ALA A 50 -2.06 -4.56 4.07
C ALA A 50 -1.43 -3.29 3.48
N ALA A 51 -0.15 -3.39 3.05
CA ALA A 51 0.56 -2.27 2.46
C ALA A 51 0.61 -2.38 0.93
N TYR A 52 0.53 -1.22 0.27
CA TYR A 52 0.54 -1.05 -1.19
C TYR A 52 1.47 0.10 -1.58
N CYS A 53 2.06 0.03 -2.78
CA CYS A 53 2.80 1.15 -3.38
C CYS A 53 1.86 1.96 -4.30
N ASN A 54 1.89 3.28 -4.17
CA ASN A 54 1.01 4.19 -4.89
C ASN A 54 1.52 4.48 -6.30
N ASN A 55 0.65 4.28 -7.28
CA ASN A 55 0.94 4.57 -8.68
C ASN A 55 1.28 6.04 -8.92
N ASP A 56 0.44 6.95 -8.44
CA ASP A 56 0.52 8.35 -8.86
C ASP A 56 1.73 9.06 -8.24
N THR A 57 2.07 8.76 -6.99
CA THR A 57 3.31 9.26 -6.37
C THR A 57 4.55 8.72 -7.10
N THR A 58 4.54 7.44 -7.52
CA THR A 58 5.64 6.86 -8.31
C THR A 58 5.76 7.57 -9.66
N MET A 59 4.65 7.86 -10.36
CA MET A 59 4.69 8.63 -11.60
C MET A 59 5.28 10.02 -11.37
N HIS A 60 4.90 10.72 -10.30
CA HIS A 60 5.50 12.02 -9.95
C HIS A 60 7.01 11.92 -9.71
N GLN A 61 7.47 10.89 -9.00
CA GLN A 61 8.92 10.68 -8.80
C GLN A 61 9.66 10.44 -10.12
N LEU A 62 9.10 9.63 -11.04
CA LEU A 62 9.68 9.39 -12.35
C LEU A 62 9.77 10.67 -13.19
N PHE A 63 8.76 11.56 -13.10
CA PHE A 63 8.80 12.88 -13.73
C PHE A 63 9.93 13.75 -13.17
N VAL A 64 10.01 13.88 -11.85
CA VAL A 64 11.02 14.72 -11.18
C VAL A 64 12.43 14.19 -11.42
N GLN A 65 12.60 12.87 -11.49
CA GLN A 65 13.89 12.23 -11.77
C GLN A 65 14.27 12.19 -13.26
N HIS A 66 13.43 12.71 -14.15
CA HIS A 66 13.59 12.65 -15.61
C HIS A 66 13.67 11.21 -16.17
N LYS A 67 13.06 10.24 -15.48
CA LYS A 67 13.10 8.82 -15.84
C LYS A 67 11.82 8.29 -16.50
N LEU A 68 10.76 9.08 -16.60
CA LEU A 68 9.48 8.61 -17.10
C LEU A 68 9.58 8.00 -18.51
N PHE A 69 10.45 8.57 -19.37
CA PHE A 69 10.66 8.06 -20.74
C PHE A 69 11.21 6.64 -20.77
N ASP A 70 11.95 6.22 -19.74
CA ASP A 70 12.51 4.86 -19.64
C ASP A 70 11.44 3.81 -19.33
N TYR A 71 10.25 4.23 -18.88
CA TYR A 71 9.15 3.38 -18.44
C TYR A 71 7.88 3.49 -19.29
N LEU A 72 7.90 4.19 -20.44
CA LEU A 72 6.70 4.37 -21.27
C LEU A 72 6.04 3.06 -21.71
N ASP A 73 6.82 2.00 -21.94
CA ASP A 73 6.29 0.67 -22.28
C ASP A 73 5.68 -0.08 -21.08
N CYS A 74 5.82 0.49 -19.89
CA CYS A 74 5.32 -0.07 -18.63
C CYS A 74 4.13 0.69 -18.06
N ILE A 75 3.61 1.67 -18.79
CA ILE A 75 2.47 2.50 -18.39
C ILE A 75 1.42 2.54 -19.51
N ASP A 76 0.15 2.58 -19.10
CA ASP A 76 -0.96 2.75 -20.05
C ASP A 76 -1.21 4.24 -20.41
N ASN A 77 -2.23 4.49 -21.23
CA ASN A 77 -2.60 5.83 -21.65
C ASN A 77 -3.24 6.69 -20.55
N GLN A 78 -3.47 6.15 -19.36
CA GLN A 78 -3.94 6.85 -18.16
C GLN A 78 -2.83 7.01 -17.11
N PHE A 79 -1.59 6.74 -17.49
CA PHE A 79 -0.42 6.72 -16.61
C PHE A 79 -0.57 5.75 -15.42
N HIS A 80 -1.25 4.63 -15.65
CA HIS A 80 -1.29 3.54 -14.70
C HIS A 80 -0.22 2.50 -15.08
N ALA A 81 0.55 2.01 -14.10
CA ALA A 81 1.55 0.98 -14.34
C ALA A 81 0.89 -0.31 -14.82
N ILE A 82 1.42 -0.87 -15.91
CA ILE A 82 1.00 -2.18 -16.40
C ILE A 82 1.69 -3.24 -15.55
N SER A 83 0.89 -4.04 -14.83
CA SER A 83 1.38 -5.10 -13.95
C SER A 83 2.32 -6.07 -14.68
N LYS A 84 3.59 -6.09 -14.31
CA LYS A 84 4.64 -6.95 -14.92
C LYS A 84 5.73 -7.27 -13.90
N PRO A 85 6.29 -8.50 -13.95
CA PRO A 85 7.43 -8.87 -13.09
C PRO A 85 8.71 -8.06 -13.32
N GLU A 86 8.84 -7.41 -14.49
CA GLU A 86 9.97 -6.56 -14.85
C GLU A 86 9.96 -5.23 -14.09
N LEU A 87 8.80 -4.81 -13.58
CA LEU A 87 8.70 -3.69 -12.64
C LEU A 87 9.15 -4.15 -11.26
N VAL A 88 9.84 -3.27 -10.54
CA VAL A 88 10.32 -3.58 -9.19
C VAL A 88 9.15 -3.75 -8.23
N PHE A 89 8.08 -2.98 -8.43
CA PHE A 89 6.88 -3.02 -7.62
C PHE A 89 5.62 -3.03 -8.48
N GLU A 90 4.62 -3.76 -8.01
CA GLU A 90 3.23 -3.59 -8.42
C GLU A 90 2.70 -2.28 -7.82
N LEU A 91 2.12 -1.43 -8.65
CA LEU A 91 1.62 -0.12 -8.25
C LEU A 91 0.10 -0.10 -8.26
N TYR A 92 -0.48 0.59 -7.29
CA TYR A 92 -1.91 0.63 -7.06
C TYR A 92 -2.44 2.06 -7.01
N ARG A 93 -3.66 2.25 -7.50
CA ARG A 93 -4.55 3.33 -7.09
C ARG A 93 -5.54 2.82 -6.04
N LYS A 94 -6.24 3.72 -5.36
CA LYS A 94 -7.24 3.34 -4.35
C LYS A 94 -8.31 2.41 -4.93
N GLU A 95 -8.78 2.69 -6.15
CA GLU A 95 -9.78 1.87 -6.84
C GLU A 95 -9.31 0.43 -7.13
N ASP A 96 -8.02 0.19 -7.33
CA ASP A 96 -7.48 -1.16 -7.48
C ASP A 96 -7.55 -1.92 -6.16
N VAL A 97 -7.16 -1.26 -5.07
CA VAL A 97 -7.26 -1.82 -3.72
C VAL A 97 -8.73 -2.10 -3.37
N ASP A 98 -9.64 -1.16 -3.65
CA ASP A 98 -11.08 -1.33 -3.42
C ASP A 98 -11.63 -2.54 -4.20
N ARG A 99 -11.22 -2.71 -5.46
CA ARG A 99 -11.62 -3.84 -6.31
C ARG A 99 -11.14 -5.17 -5.73
N ILE A 100 -9.89 -5.25 -5.30
CA ILE A 100 -9.34 -6.47 -4.68
C ILE A 100 -10.10 -6.78 -3.39
N MET A 101 -10.25 -5.80 -2.51
CA MET A 101 -10.86 -5.99 -1.20
C MET A 101 -12.34 -6.30 -1.25
N SER A 102 -13.06 -5.90 -2.31
CA SER A 102 -14.51 -6.19 -2.48
C SER A 102 -14.84 -7.69 -2.58
N GLY A 103 -13.85 -8.54 -2.82
CA GLY A 103 -13.99 -10.00 -2.86
C GLY A 103 -13.94 -10.70 -1.50
N PHE A 104 -13.76 -9.95 -0.39
CA PHE A 104 -13.56 -10.50 0.93
C PHE A 104 -14.59 -9.99 1.94
N ASP A 105 -14.94 -10.83 2.91
CA ASP A 105 -15.84 -10.49 4.01
C ASP A 105 -15.05 -9.77 5.13
N VAL A 106 -14.79 -8.49 4.87
CA VAL A 106 -13.99 -7.64 5.75
C VAL A 106 -14.55 -6.22 5.78
N TYR A 107 -14.35 -5.54 6.90
CA TYR A 107 -14.74 -4.15 7.07
C TYR A 107 -13.51 -3.26 7.17
N ARG A 108 -13.35 -2.31 6.25
CA ARG A 108 -12.24 -1.33 6.30
C ARG A 108 -12.42 -0.39 7.48
N LEU A 109 -11.40 -0.34 8.34
CA LEU A 109 -11.32 0.58 9.47
C LEU A 109 -10.66 1.89 9.06
N HIS A 110 -9.51 1.80 8.39
CA HIS A 110 -8.70 2.94 7.97
C HIS A 110 -8.06 2.70 6.61
N TYR A 111 -7.84 3.75 5.84
CA TYR A 111 -7.01 3.75 4.66
C TYR A 111 -6.05 4.93 4.74
N VAL A 112 -4.77 4.68 4.88
CA VAL A 112 -3.78 5.65 5.36
C VAL A 112 -2.69 5.85 4.33
N GLY A 113 -2.34 7.10 4.05
CA GLY A 113 -1.06 7.45 3.43
C GLY A 113 0.05 7.38 4.48
N ALA A 114 0.95 6.39 4.36
CA ALA A 114 1.88 6.06 5.43
C ALA A 114 3.07 7.02 5.54
N ASP A 115 3.53 7.57 4.43
CA ASP A 115 4.75 8.38 4.33
C ASP A 115 4.55 9.75 3.66
N MET A 116 3.41 9.95 3.02
CA MET A 116 3.08 11.19 2.32
C MET A 116 4.23 11.65 1.40
N LEU A 117 4.63 12.91 1.49
CA LEU A 117 5.71 13.47 0.69
C LEU A 117 7.12 13.25 1.27
N SER A 118 7.27 12.51 2.39
CA SER A 118 8.59 12.33 3.02
C SER A 118 9.63 11.75 2.05
N ASN A 119 9.25 10.74 1.27
CA ASN A 119 10.11 10.14 0.25
C ASN A 119 10.51 11.08 -0.92
N CYS A 120 9.85 12.23 -1.05
CA CYS A 120 10.20 13.23 -2.07
C CYS A 120 11.16 14.31 -1.53
N PHE A 121 11.29 14.40 -0.23
CA PHE A 121 12.02 15.47 0.47
C PHE A 121 12.95 14.94 1.56
N ASP A 122 13.58 13.78 1.35
CA ASP A 122 14.43 13.09 2.33
C ASP A 122 15.45 14.01 3.00
N GLU A 123 16.20 14.80 2.21
CA GLU A 123 17.21 15.73 2.74
C GLU A 123 16.60 16.75 3.71
N ALA A 124 15.42 17.30 3.39
CA ALA A 124 14.74 18.26 4.26
C ALA A 124 14.24 17.61 5.56
N PHE A 125 13.87 16.33 5.51
CA PHE A 125 13.47 15.58 6.70
C PHE A 125 14.67 15.23 7.58
N ASP A 126 15.82 14.89 6.98
CA ASP A 126 17.06 14.58 7.71
C ASP A 126 17.64 15.80 8.43
N GLU A 127 17.35 17.00 7.93
CA GLU A 127 17.78 18.27 8.54
C GLU A 127 16.84 18.79 9.67
N MET A 128 15.67 18.17 9.85
CA MET A 128 14.71 18.59 10.88
C MET A 128 15.27 18.38 12.29
N THR A 129 15.03 19.37 13.15
CA THR A 129 15.16 19.17 14.59
C THR A 129 14.04 18.25 15.13
N ASP A 130 14.26 17.64 16.29
CA ASP A 130 13.24 16.80 16.95
C ASP A 130 11.90 17.58 17.15
N GLU A 131 11.97 18.87 17.42
CA GLU A 131 10.78 19.70 17.61
C GLU A 131 10.00 19.89 16.29
N GLU A 132 10.70 20.17 15.19
CA GLU A 132 10.11 20.29 13.85
C GLU A 132 9.53 18.96 13.39
N PHE A 133 10.27 17.86 13.57
CA PHE A 133 9.77 16.54 13.23
C PHE A 133 8.52 16.15 14.04
N ASN A 134 8.50 16.43 15.34
CA ASN A 134 7.31 16.18 16.16
C ASN A 134 6.11 17.05 15.74
N LEU A 135 6.33 18.26 15.25
CA LEU A 135 5.26 19.10 14.69
C LEU A 135 4.77 18.55 13.35
N TYR A 136 5.70 18.12 12.49
CA TYR A 136 5.37 17.45 11.23
C TYR A 136 4.53 16.17 11.48
N MET A 137 4.89 15.35 12.46
CA MET A 137 4.13 14.13 12.79
C MET A 137 2.70 14.45 13.24
N LYS A 138 2.47 15.52 13.97
CA LYS A 138 1.10 15.98 14.30
C LYS A 138 0.31 16.38 13.05
N TYR A 139 0.96 17.07 12.12
CA TYR A 139 0.35 17.43 10.83
C TYR A 139 0.07 16.15 10.02
N HIS A 140 1.05 15.23 9.92
CA HIS A 140 0.90 13.96 9.21
C HIS A 140 -0.32 13.17 9.72
N TYR A 141 -0.45 12.97 11.02
CA TYR A 141 -1.61 12.27 11.60
C TYR A 141 -2.95 13.01 11.36
N ALA A 142 -2.94 14.31 11.16
CA ALA A 142 -4.15 15.05 10.85
C ALA A 142 -4.62 14.88 9.39
N ILE A 143 -3.72 14.47 8.48
CA ILE A 143 -4.01 14.42 7.04
C ILE A 143 -3.89 13.02 6.43
N CYS A 144 -3.26 12.06 7.08
CA CYS A 144 -2.88 10.77 6.49
C CYS A 144 -4.09 9.90 6.06
N GLU A 145 -5.29 10.14 6.59
CA GLU A 145 -6.53 9.46 6.19
C GLU A 145 -7.42 10.31 5.25
N ARG A 146 -6.98 11.50 4.87
CA ARG A 146 -7.76 12.35 3.96
C ARG A 146 -7.70 11.79 2.55
N GLU A 147 -8.86 11.48 1.98
CA GLU A 147 -8.97 10.91 0.62
C GLU A 147 -8.33 11.79 -0.47
N ASP A 148 -8.38 13.13 -0.29
CA ASP A 148 -7.77 14.10 -1.21
C ASP A 148 -6.25 14.23 -1.04
N MET A 149 -5.64 13.58 -0.06
CA MET A 149 -4.21 13.63 0.24
C MET A 149 -3.49 12.29 0.04
N ILE A 150 -4.19 11.17 0.07
CA ILE A 150 -3.58 9.81 -0.01
C ILE A 150 -2.74 9.64 -1.28
N GLY A 151 -3.13 10.28 -2.39
CA GLY A 151 -2.36 10.28 -3.64
C GLY A 151 -0.95 10.88 -3.53
N LEU A 152 -0.62 11.56 -2.44
CA LEU A 152 0.72 12.10 -2.18
C LEU A 152 1.63 11.12 -1.42
N SER A 153 1.10 9.99 -0.95
CA SER A 153 1.88 8.99 -0.22
C SER A 153 2.44 7.94 -1.18
N PHE A 154 3.71 7.57 -1.01
CA PHE A 154 4.30 6.48 -1.78
C PHE A 154 3.78 5.12 -1.29
N HIS A 155 3.68 4.94 0.03
CA HIS A 155 3.07 3.76 0.63
C HIS A 155 1.68 4.07 1.18
N MET A 156 0.74 3.20 0.84
CA MET A 156 -0.61 3.22 1.38
C MET A 156 -0.78 2.02 2.32
N LEU A 157 -1.51 2.21 3.41
CA LEU A 157 -1.83 1.16 4.36
C LEU A 157 -3.35 1.02 4.46
N ASP A 158 -3.86 -0.14 4.09
CA ASP A 158 -5.25 -0.54 4.27
C ASP A 158 -5.37 -1.36 5.56
N ILE A 159 -6.23 -0.92 6.47
CA ILE A 159 -6.45 -1.54 7.77
C ILE A 159 -7.90 -1.99 7.84
N PHE A 160 -8.12 -3.27 7.95
CA PHE A 160 -9.46 -3.85 7.94
C PHE A 160 -9.65 -4.93 9.00
N ARG A 161 -10.89 -5.12 9.40
CA ARG A 161 -11.31 -6.13 10.36
C ARG A 161 -11.99 -7.28 9.63
N LYS A 162 -11.64 -8.52 9.98
CA LYS A 162 -12.37 -9.71 9.56
C LYS A 162 -13.73 -9.76 10.25
N GLU A 163 -14.79 -9.95 9.50
CA GLU A 163 -16.16 -10.15 10.00
C GLU A 163 -16.41 -11.62 10.44
#